data_4e5a9c7db029b9556532eba034b02306
#
_entry.id   4e5a9c7db029b9556532eba034b02306
#
_cell.length_a   1.000
_cell.length_b   1.000
_cell.length_c   1.000
_cell.angle_alpha   90.00
_cell.angle_beta   90.00
_cell.angle_gamma   90.00
#
_symmetry.space_group_name_H-M   'P 1'
#
loop_
_entity.id
_entity.type
_entity.pdbx_description
1 polymer ?
#
loop_
_entity_poly.entity_id
_entity_poly.type
_entity_poly.pdbx_seq_one_letter_code
_entity_poly.pdbx_strand_id
1 'polypeptide(L)'
;PDLIEAHEETMLYVAGDVITANDTLKDKIKISGYGKYLLTQIRKNKLQDHVKFLGRLQPDRMCARDLKTHVFVCPSAIENSPNSVGEAMLLGVPIVAANVGGIHNLLTDNKDGLLYKPDNPQQMKQEILRIMDDDKLAMSLSSNARSHAAHTHNPDLNYRRLLEIYHEIDHSI
;
A
#
# COMPACT_ATOMS: atom_id res chain seq x y z
N PRO A 1 -17.07 -5.86 1.99
CA PRO A 1 -18.20 -6.60 1.40
C PRO A 1 -18.22 -6.49 -0.12
N ASP A 2 -18.35 -5.29 -0.66
CA ASP A 2 -18.59 -5.03 -2.09
C ASP A 2 -17.51 -5.63 -3.04
N LEU A 3 -16.24 -5.71 -2.62
CA LEU A 3 -15.19 -6.37 -3.40
C LEU A 3 -15.39 -7.89 -3.47
N ILE A 4 -15.91 -8.48 -2.40
CA ILE A 4 -16.22 -9.92 -2.33
C ILE A 4 -17.46 -10.25 -3.14
N GLU A 5 -18.43 -9.35 -3.21
CA GLU A 5 -19.60 -9.50 -4.09
C GLU A 5 -19.19 -9.53 -5.57
N ALA A 6 -18.16 -8.77 -5.96
CA ALA A 6 -17.63 -8.78 -7.33
C ALA A 6 -16.67 -9.95 -7.57
N HIS A 7 -15.84 -10.28 -6.59
CA HIS A 7 -14.80 -11.32 -6.65
C HIS A 7 -14.79 -12.13 -5.36
N GLU A 8 -15.48 -13.25 -5.34
CA GLU A 8 -15.72 -14.08 -4.14
C GLU A 8 -14.42 -14.55 -3.46
N GLU A 9 -13.37 -14.80 -4.21
CA GLU A 9 -12.08 -15.26 -3.69
C GLU A 9 -11.18 -14.13 -3.15
N THR A 10 -11.68 -12.90 -3.07
CA THR A 10 -10.88 -11.75 -2.60
C THR A 10 -10.40 -11.94 -1.17
N MET A 11 -9.10 -11.77 -0.97
CA MET A 11 -8.44 -11.83 0.33
C MET A 11 -7.73 -10.51 0.64
N LEU A 12 -7.98 -9.96 1.82
CA LEU A 12 -7.24 -8.83 2.36
C LEU A 12 -6.16 -9.30 3.34
N TYR A 13 -4.92 -8.97 3.03
CA TYR A 13 -3.80 -9.19 3.92
C TYR A 13 -3.37 -7.87 4.55
N VAL A 14 -3.32 -7.82 5.88
CA VAL A 14 -2.94 -6.62 6.63
C VAL A 14 -1.62 -6.90 7.33
N ALA A 15 -0.55 -6.26 6.85
CA ALA A 15 0.76 -6.28 7.50
C ALA A 15 0.94 -5.01 8.35
N GLY A 16 1.66 -5.12 9.45
CA GLY A 16 1.93 -4.00 10.36
C GLY A 16 1.80 -4.41 11.82
N ASP A 17 1.50 -3.45 12.67
CA ASP A 17 1.35 -3.73 14.09
C ASP A 17 0.22 -4.72 14.38
N VAL A 18 0.42 -5.54 15.40
CA VAL A 18 -0.56 -6.54 15.81
C VAL A 18 -1.80 -5.85 16.36
N ILE A 19 -2.85 -5.83 15.54
CA ILE A 19 -4.17 -5.29 15.91
C ILE A 19 -4.98 -6.34 16.67
N THR A 20 -4.68 -7.63 16.41
CA THR A 20 -5.35 -8.78 17.01
C THR A 20 -4.48 -9.40 18.09
N ALA A 21 -5.10 -9.79 19.21
CA ALA A 21 -4.41 -10.56 20.24
C ALA A 21 -3.98 -11.92 19.66
N ASN A 22 -2.72 -12.24 19.81
CA ASN A 22 -2.27 -13.61 19.70
C ASN A 22 -2.85 -14.40 20.89
N ASP A 23 -3.28 -15.59 20.64
CA ASP A 23 -3.94 -16.66 21.39
C ASP A 23 -3.95 -16.66 22.94
N THR A 24 -3.38 -15.71 23.65
CA THR A 24 -3.41 -15.65 25.11
C THR A 24 -4.49 -14.72 25.65
N LEU A 25 -5.06 -15.07 26.82
CA LEU A 25 -6.05 -14.23 27.53
C LEU A 25 -5.49 -12.83 27.86
N LYS A 26 -4.19 -12.71 28.12
CA LYS A 26 -3.51 -11.43 28.40
C LYS A 26 -3.47 -10.52 27.18
N ASP A 27 -3.31 -11.09 25.98
CA ASP A 27 -3.25 -10.33 24.73
C ASP A 27 -4.63 -9.82 24.32
N LYS A 28 -5.69 -10.58 24.62
CA LYS A 28 -7.10 -10.16 24.38
C LYS A 28 -7.47 -8.91 25.18
N ILE A 29 -6.84 -8.69 26.33
CA ILE A 29 -7.06 -7.50 27.18
C ILE A 29 -6.31 -6.27 26.61
N LYS A 30 -5.24 -6.47 25.85
CA LYS A 30 -4.39 -5.40 25.27
C LYS A 30 -4.86 -4.88 23.93
N ILE A 31 -5.92 -5.45 23.33
CA ILE A 31 -6.45 -4.96 22.05
C ILE A 31 -6.92 -3.52 22.21
N SER A 32 -6.38 -2.61 21.40
CA SER A 32 -6.80 -1.21 21.38
C SER A 32 -8.31 -1.08 21.07
N GLY A 33 -8.91 0.05 21.44
CA GLY A 33 -10.32 0.34 21.09
C GLY A 33 -10.54 0.24 19.57
N TYR A 34 -9.57 0.70 18.78
CA TYR A 34 -9.59 0.61 17.32
C TYR A 34 -9.53 -0.86 16.83
N GLY A 35 -8.67 -1.69 17.42
CA GLY A 35 -8.60 -3.12 17.10
C GLY A 35 -9.93 -3.85 17.37
N LYS A 36 -10.58 -3.55 18.52
CA LYS A 36 -11.91 -4.08 18.85
C LYS A 36 -12.96 -3.64 17.82
N TYR A 37 -12.92 -2.38 17.41
CA TYR A 37 -13.82 -1.86 16.38
C TYR A 37 -13.64 -2.61 15.07
N LEU A 38 -12.40 -2.78 14.57
CA LEU A 38 -12.09 -3.51 13.32
C LEU A 38 -12.59 -4.95 13.38
N LEU A 39 -12.29 -5.67 14.46
CA LEU A 39 -12.76 -7.06 14.64
C LEU A 39 -14.30 -7.15 14.66
N THR A 40 -14.97 -6.15 15.24
CA THR A 40 -16.42 -6.06 15.23
C THR A 40 -16.97 -5.85 13.82
N GLN A 41 -16.34 -4.96 13.03
CA GLN A 41 -16.73 -4.73 11.63
C GLN A 41 -16.51 -5.98 10.77
N ILE A 42 -15.40 -6.68 10.94
CA ILE A 42 -15.11 -7.93 10.25
C ILE A 42 -16.21 -8.96 10.54
N ARG A 43 -16.57 -9.15 11.81
CA ARG A 43 -17.63 -10.08 12.21
C ARG A 43 -19.02 -9.66 11.68
N LYS A 44 -19.37 -8.38 11.86
CA LYS A 44 -20.66 -7.83 11.41
C LYS A 44 -20.88 -8.03 9.91
N ASN A 45 -19.82 -7.91 9.13
CA ASN A 45 -19.87 -8.04 7.67
C ASN A 45 -19.49 -9.45 7.18
N LYS A 46 -19.32 -10.43 8.07
CA LYS A 46 -18.97 -11.84 7.75
C LYS A 46 -17.69 -11.98 6.93
N LEU A 47 -16.67 -11.19 7.26
CA LEU A 47 -15.38 -11.11 6.53
C LEU A 47 -14.28 -11.96 7.16
N GLN A 48 -14.56 -12.84 8.12
CA GLN A 48 -13.54 -13.57 8.90
C GLN A 48 -12.62 -14.42 8.01
N ASP A 49 -13.19 -15.00 6.96
CA ASP A 49 -12.47 -15.87 6.04
C ASP A 49 -11.72 -15.08 4.94
N HIS A 50 -12.00 -13.77 4.82
CA HIS A 50 -11.46 -12.88 3.80
C HIS A 50 -10.39 -11.91 4.31
N VAL A 51 -10.13 -11.84 5.62
CA VAL A 51 -9.17 -10.91 6.21
C VAL A 51 -8.14 -11.65 7.04
N LYS A 52 -6.85 -11.47 6.70
CA LYS A 52 -5.73 -12.06 7.42
C LYS A 52 -4.78 -10.98 7.92
N PHE A 53 -4.59 -10.93 9.23
CA PHE A 53 -3.58 -10.08 9.87
C PHE A 53 -2.26 -10.85 9.95
N LEU A 54 -1.21 -10.30 9.34
CA LEU A 54 0.09 -10.94 9.22
C LEU A 54 1.08 -10.50 10.32
N GLY A 55 0.74 -9.44 11.07
CA GLY A 55 1.68 -8.80 11.98
C GLY A 55 2.82 -8.09 11.25
N ARG A 56 3.89 -7.78 11.98
CA ARG A 56 5.10 -7.20 11.37
C ARG A 56 5.85 -8.27 10.61
N LEU A 57 6.05 -8.04 9.32
CA LEU A 57 6.82 -8.92 8.46
C LEU A 57 8.28 -8.42 8.32
N GLN A 58 9.22 -9.34 8.21
CA GLN A 58 10.58 -9.04 7.78
C GLN A 58 10.57 -8.70 6.28
N PRO A 59 11.56 -7.91 5.78
CA PRO A 59 11.57 -7.42 4.39
C PRO A 59 11.44 -8.51 3.33
N ASP A 60 12.12 -9.64 3.50
CA ASP A 60 12.06 -10.79 2.61
C ASP A 60 10.65 -11.41 2.52
N ARG A 61 9.97 -11.52 3.66
CA ARG A 61 8.59 -12.01 3.73
C ARG A 61 7.57 -11.02 3.18
N MET A 62 7.82 -9.71 3.37
CA MET A 62 6.99 -8.66 2.78
C MET A 62 7.11 -8.73 1.26
N CYS A 63 8.33 -8.73 0.72
CA CYS A 63 8.58 -8.88 -0.72
C CYS A 63 7.89 -10.12 -1.30
N ALA A 64 8.04 -11.29 -0.64
CA ALA A 64 7.39 -12.53 -1.07
C ALA A 64 5.85 -12.47 -1.00
N ARG A 65 5.29 -11.64 -0.11
CA ARG A 65 3.84 -11.40 -0.03
C ARG A 65 3.39 -10.47 -1.15
N ASP A 66 4.09 -9.38 -1.35
CA ASP A 66 3.74 -8.37 -2.35
C ASP A 66 3.79 -8.95 -3.78
N LEU A 67 4.77 -9.80 -4.09
CA LEU A 67 4.84 -10.52 -5.37
C LEU A 67 3.66 -11.48 -5.65
N LYS A 68 2.82 -11.75 -4.64
CA LYS A 68 1.58 -12.55 -4.76
C LYS A 68 0.32 -11.69 -4.61
N THR A 69 0.47 -10.39 -4.65
CA THR A 69 -0.62 -9.44 -4.41
C THR A 69 -1.06 -8.83 -5.74
N HIS A 70 -2.36 -8.85 -6.01
CA HIS A 70 -2.92 -8.26 -7.22
C HIS A 70 -2.96 -6.73 -7.15
N VAL A 71 -3.25 -6.19 -5.95
CA VAL A 71 -3.35 -4.75 -5.72
C VAL A 71 -2.78 -4.42 -4.35
N PHE A 72 -1.79 -3.55 -4.29
CA PHE A 72 -1.32 -2.94 -3.04
C PHE A 72 -2.19 -1.72 -2.72
N VAL A 73 -2.71 -1.64 -1.50
CA VAL A 73 -3.57 -0.52 -1.07
C VAL A 73 -2.89 0.28 0.03
N CYS A 74 -2.72 1.58 -0.20
CA CYS A 74 -2.23 2.54 0.79
C CYS A 74 -3.38 3.49 1.22
N PRO A 75 -4.15 3.13 2.27
CA PRO A 75 -5.34 3.88 2.68
C PRO A 75 -5.05 4.94 3.75
N SER A 76 -3.82 5.39 3.86
CA SER A 76 -3.39 6.31 4.91
C SER A 76 -4.11 7.65 4.81
N ALA A 77 -4.53 8.20 5.96
CA ALA A 77 -5.11 9.54 6.04
C ALA A 77 -4.06 10.65 6.00
N ILE A 78 -2.83 10.33 6.42
CA ILE A 78 -1.67 11.24 6.43
C ILE A 78 -0.45 10.42 6.05
N GLU A 79 0.25 10.87 5.03
CA GLU A 79 1.51 10.29 4.58
C GLU A 79 2.50 11.38 4.17
N ASN A 80 3.77 11.13 4.39
CA ASN A 80 4.82 12.01 3.88
C ASN A 80 5.48 11.39 2.64
N SER A 81 6.18 10.27 2.82
CA SER A 81 6.82 9.51 1.73
C SER A 81 6.87 8.04 2.16
N PRO A 82 5.79 7.27 1.95
CA PRO A 82 5.71 5.90 2.45
C PRO A 82 6.63 4.97 1.64
N ASN A 83 7.64 4.41 2.30
CA ASN A 83 8.56 3.44 1.70
C ASN A 83 7.82 2.24 1.11
N SER A 84 6.73 1.81 1.74
CA SER A 84 5.93 0.67 1.29
C SER A 84 5.32 0.87 -0.11
N VAL A 85 4.98 2.11 -0.47
CA VAL A 85 4.53 2.44 -1.83
C VAL A 85 5.71 2.30 -2.81
N GLY A 86 6.89 2.85 -2.48
CA GLY A 86 8.10 2.71 -3.31
C GLY A 86 8.52 1.25 -3.49
N GLU A 87 8.43 0.44 -2.43
CA GLU A 87 8.70 -1.00 -2.47
C GLU A 87 7.72 -1.73 -3.39
N ALA A 88 6.41 -1.46 -3.28
CA ALA A 88 5.40 -2.03 -4.15
C ALA A 88 5.62 -1.63 -5.62
N MET A 89 5.99 -0.36 -5.89
CA MET A 89 6.37 0.10 -7.22
C MET A 89 7.55 -0.67 -7.80
N LEU A 90 8.64 -0.83 -7.02
CA LEU A 90 9.84 -1.58 -7.46
C LEU A 90 9.53 -3.04 -7.79
N LEU A 91 8.62 -3.66 -7.05
CA LEU A 91 8.14 -5.02 -7.29
C LEU A 91 7.16 -5.10 -8.48
N GLY A 92 6.65 -3.96 -8.96
CA GLY A 92 5.66 -3.91 -10.01
C GLY A 92 4.27 -4.37 -9.55
N VAL A 93 3.92 -4.18 -8.30
CA VAL A 93 2.56 -4.43 -7.81
C VAL A 93 1.69 -3.23 -8.17
N PRO A 94 0.52 -3.41 -8.81
CA PRO A 94 -0.41 -2.32 -9.05
C PRO A 94 -0.86 -1.66 -7.74
N ILE A 95 -0.93 -0.34 -7.70
CA ILE A 95 -1.13 0.43 -6.48
C ILE A 95 -2.42 1.25 -6.55
N VAL A 96 -3.19 1.21 -5.46
CA VAL A 96 -4.29 2.13 -5.17
C VAL A 96 -3.94 2.88 -3.88
N ALA A 97 -3.84 4.21 -3.92
CA ALA A 97 -3.45 5.00 -2.78
C ALA A 97 -4.36 6.21 -2.55
N ALA A 98 -4.53 6.59 -1.27
CA ALA A 98 -5.17 7.86 -0.93
C ALA A 98 -4.28 9.02 -1.40
N ASN A 99 -4.86 10.00 -2.07
CA ASN A 99 -4.15 11.20 -2.55
C ASN A 99 -3.91 12.18 -1.38
N VAL A 100 -2.92 11.85 -0.54
CA VAL A 100 -2.56 12.64 0.65
C VAL A 100 -1.05 12.88 0.70
N GLY A 101 -0.66 14.01 1.26
CA GLY A 101 0.73 14.35 1.56
C GLY A 101 1.66 14.14 0.36
N GLY A 102 2.72 13.37 0.55
CA GLY A 102 3.74 13.11 -0.47
C GLY A 102 3.41 12.00 -1.48
N ILE A 103 2.23 11.38 -1.41
CA ILE A 103 1.84 10.30 -2.35
C ILE A 103 1.88 10.78 -3.80
N HIS A 104 1.40 12.00 -4.09
CA HIS A 104 1.42 12.55 -5.44
C HIS A 104 2.83 12.86 -6.01
N ASN A 105 3.86 12.84 -5.16
CA ASN A 105 5.25 12.92 -5.59
C ASN A 105 5.83 11.55 -5.95
N LEU A 106 5.22 10.47 -5.44
CA LEU A 106 5.61 9.09 -5.72
C LEU A 106 4.84 8.50 -6.88
N LEU A 107 3.55 8.81 -7.00
CA LEU A 107 2.63 8.23 -7.97
C LEU A 107 2.00 9.30 -8.85
N THR A 108 1.95 9.04 -10.15
CA THR A 108 1.18 9.79 -11.12
C THR A 108 -0.12 9.03 -11.39
N ASP A 109 -1.26 9.66 -11.07
CA ASP A 109 -2.57 9.03 -11.22
C ASP A 109 -2.84 8.55 -12.65
N ASN A 110 -3.45 7.38 -12.77
CA ASN A 110 -3.75 6.67 -14.02
C ASN A 110 -2.53 6.35 -14.91
N LYS A 111 -1.31 6.51 -14.40
CA LYS A 111 -0.07 6.20 -15.12
C LYS A 111 0.72 5.08 -14.44
N ASP A 112 1.10 5.27 -13.19
CA ASP A 112 1.89 4.33 -12.40
C ASP A 112 1.22 3.90 -11.09
N GLY A 113 -0.02 4.35 -10.85
CA GLY A 113 -0.91 3.96 -9.79
C GLY A 113 -2.28 4.61 -9.99
N LEU A 114 -3.25 4.24 -9.15
CA LEU A 114 -4.57 4.88 -9.10
C LEU A 114 -4.73 5.61 -7.78
N LEU A 115 -5.12 6.88 -7.86
CA LEU A 115 -5.29 7.72 -6.68
C LEU A 115 -6.77 7.98 -6.41
N TYR A 116 -7.15 7.91 -5.15
CA TYR A 116 -8.50 8.26 -4.72
C TYR A 116 -8.50 9.37 -3.68
N LYS A 117 -9.61 10.12 -3.60
CA LYS A 117 -9.75 11.19 -2.59
C LYS A 117 -9.77 10.60 -1.19
N PRO A 118 -9.03 11.19 -0.21
CA PRO A 118 -9.14 10.81 1.18
C PRO A 118 -10.61 10.78 1.63
N ASP A 119 -10.94 9.89 2.55
CA ASP A 119 -12.28 9.70 3.10
C ASP A 119 -13.37 9.32 2.06
N ASN A 120 -12.96 8.85 0.86
CA ASN A 120 -13.88 8.35 -0.15
C ASN A 120 -13.69 6.82 -0.38
N PRO A 121 -14.24 5.96 0.48
CA PRO A 121 -14.11 4.51 0.36
C PRO A 121 -14.79 3.96 -0.90
N GLN A 122 -15.78 4.64 -1.44
CA GLN A 122 -16.42 4.23 -2.69
C GLN A 122 -15.49 4.40 -3.89
N GLN A 123 -14.77 5.51 -3.96
CA GLN A 123 -13.75 5.70 -4.99
C GLN A 123 -12.61 4.69 -4.83
N MET A 124 -12.12 4.47 -3.60
CA MET A 124 -11.11 3.42 -3.33
C MET A 124 -11.56 2.05 -3.88
N LYS A 125 -12.80 1.66 -3.59
CA LYS A 125 -13.38 0.43 -4.12
C LYS A 125 -13.37 0.40 -5.64
N GLN A 126 -13.81 1.49 -6.30
CA GLN A 126 -13.85 1.58 -7.75
C GLN A 126 -12.47 1.42 -8.36
N GLU A 127 -11.45 2.08 -7.80
CA GLU A 127 -10.07 1.99 -8.30
C GLU A 127 -9.48 0.57 -8.11
N ILE A 128 -9.81 -0.11 -7.01
CA ILE A 128 -9.42 -1.52 -6.82
C ILE A 128 -10.06 -2.42 -7.87
N LEU A 129 -11.37 -2.29 -8.10
CA LEU A 129 -12.10 -3.08 -9.09
C LEU A 129 -11.58 -2.83 -10.52
N ARG A 130 -11.24 -1.59 -10.88
CA ARG A 130 -10.64 -1.28 -12.18
C ARG A 130 -9.37 -2.09 -12.44
N ILE A 131 -8.54 -2.29 -11.44
CA ILE A 131 -7.33 -3.12 -11.56
C ILE A 131 -7.69 -4.61 -11.62
N MET A 132 -8.64 -5.05 -10.80
CA MET A 132 -9.03 -6.46 -10.73
C MET A 132 -9.78 -6.93 -11.98
N ASP A 133 -10.49 -6.03 -12.66
CA ASP A 133 -11.33 -6.32 -13.84
C ASP A 133 -10.59 -6.11 -15.17
N ASP A 134 -9.41 -5.44 -15.17
CA ASP A 134 -8.68 -5.13 -16.40
C ASP A 134 -7.18 -5.48 -16.27
N ASP A 135 -6.81 -6.66 -16.74
CA ASP A 135 -5.42 -7.14 -16.78
C ASP A 135 -4.50 -6.20 -17.58
N LYS A 136 -4.98 -5.55 -18.64
CA LYS A 136 -4.16 -4.63 -19.44
C LYS A 136 -3.84 -3.38 -18.64
N LEU A 137 -4.81 -2.83 -17.92
CA LEU A 137 -4.60 -1.72 -17.02
C LEU A 137 -3.61 -2.12 -15.90
N ALA A 138 -3.83 -3.27 -15.26
CA ALA A 138 -2.96 -3.79 -14.20
C ALA A 138 -1.50 -3.92 -14.68
N MET A 139 -1.28 -4.52 -15.84
CA MET A 139 0.05 -4.70 -16.45
C MET A 139 0.69 -3.36 -16.83
N SER A 140 -0.07 -2.42 -17.35
CA SER A 140 0.41 -1.08 -17.70
C SER A 140 0.86 -0.32 -16.47
N LEU A 141 0.02 -0.27 -15.42
CA LEU A 141 0.35 0.37 -14.15
C LEU A 141 1.60 -0.27 -13.50
N SER A 142 1.67 -1.59 -13.46
CA SER A 142 2.81 -2.37 -12.97
C SER A 142 4.12 -1.99 -13.67
N SER A 143 4.14 -2.02 -15.00
CA SER A 143 5.33 -1.70 -15.80
C SER A 143 5.78 -0.26 -15.61
N ASN A 144 4.84 0.68 -15.61
CA ASN A 144 5.12 2.10 -15.43
C ASN A 144 5.63 2.40 -14.02
N ALA A 145 4.97 1.85 -12.99
CA ALA A 145 5.39 1.99 -11.59
C ALA A 145 6.83 1.49 -11.39
N ARG A 146 7.14 0.30 -11.90
CA ARG A 146 8.48 -0.29 -11.81
C ARG A 146 9.54 0.57 -12.50
N SER A 147 9.24 1.07 -13.69
CA SER A 147 10.16 1.94 -14.44
C SER A 147 10.39 3.27 -13.72
N HIS A 148 9.34 3.86 -13.18
CA HIS A 148 9.41 5.10 -12.39
C HIS A 148 10.25 4.89 -11.13
N ALA A 149 9.95 3.86 -10.34
CA ALA A 149 10.67 3.56 -9.10
C ALA A 149 12.12 3.18 -9.32
N ALA A 150 12.45 2.45 -10.39
CA ALA A 150 13.82 2.13 -10.74
C ALA A 150 14.68 3.38 -10.97
N HIS A 151 14.08 4.50 -11.38
CA HIS A 151 14.76 5.77 -11.50
C HIS A 151 14.78 6.54 -10.17
N THR A 152 13.64 6.74 -9.54
CA THR A 152 13.50 7.60 -8.34
C THR A 152 14.11 6.99 -7.09
N HIS A 153 14.17 5.67 -6.98
CA HIS A 153 14.77 4.93 -5.85
C HIS A 153 16.15 4.38 -6.19
N ASN A 154 16.80 4.87 -7.25
CA ASN A 154 18.14 4.47 -7.61
C ASN A 154 19.16 5.10 -6.65
N PRO A 155 19.90 4.30 -5.85
CA PRO A 155 20.81 4.83 -4.84
C PRO A 155 21.97 5.62 -5.46
N ASP A 156 22.49 5.22 -6.64
CA ASP A 156 23.61 5.90 -7.28
C ASP A 156 23.21 7.27 -7.85
N LEU A 157 22.01 7.36 -8.44
CA LEU A 157 21.46 8.62 -8.92
C LEU A 157 21.18 9.58 -7.76
N ASN A 158 20.58 9.07 -6.69
CA ASN A 158 20.26 9.86 -5.50
C ASN A 158 21.54 10.34 -4.80
N TYR A 159 22.55 9.49 -4.71
CA TYR A 159 23.86 9.87 -4.16
C TYR A 159 24.54 10.97 -4.96
N ARG A 160 24.58 10.85 -6.29
CA ARG A 160 25.15 11.88 -7.18
C ARG A 160 24.41 13.21 -7.03
N ARG A 161 23.08 13.17 -7.01
CA ARG A 161 22.26 14.38 -6.83
C ARG A 161 22.50 15.05 -5.47
N LEU A 162 22.67 14.24 -4.43
CA LEU A 162 23.02 14.76 -3.11
C LEU A 162 24.37 15.49 -3.11
N LEU A 163 25.39 14.92 -3.77
CA LEU A 163 26.71 15.56 -3.91
C LEU A 163 26.63 16.87 -4.69
N GLU A 164 25.86 16.90 -5.79
CA GLU A 164 25.64 18.14 -6.56
C GLU A 164 25.04 19.24 -5.69
N ILE A 165 24.03 18.92 -4.87
CA ILE A 165 23.40 19.88 -3.94
C ILE A 165 24.43 20.42 -2.95
N TYR A 166 25.29 19.58 -2.38
CA TYR A 166 26.34 20.05 -1.48
C TYR A 166 27.33 20.97 -2.17
N HIS A 167 27.76 20.67 -3.40
CA HIS A 167 28.61 21.54 -4.18
C HIS A 167 27.96 22.88 -4.49
N GLU A 168 26.65 22.89 -4.87
CA GLU A 168 25.90 24.11 -5.12
C GLU A 168 25.88 25.04 -3.87
N ILE A 169 25.70 24.45 -2.68
CA ILE A 169 25.69 25.18 -1.41
C ILE A 169 27.08 25.75 -1.08
N ASP A 170 28.15 24.96 -1.23
CA ASP A 170 29.50 25.35 -0.90
C ASP A 170 30.01 26.52 -1.80
N HIS A 171 29.58 26.55 -3.06
CA HIS A 171 29.89 27.64 -3.99
C HIS A 171 28.99 28.87 -3.87
N SER A 172 27.95 28.83 -3.05
CA SER A 172 27.03 29.95 -2.83
C SER A 172 27.29 30.74 -1.55
N ILE A 173 28.33 30.36 -0.79
CA ILE A 173 28.87 31.06 0.39
C ILE A 173 30.16 31.78 0.02
#